data_06ebdfb25d3d32cc4c6bccf7237c4224
#
_entry.id   06ebdfb25d3d32cc4c6bccf7237c4224
#
_cell.length_a   1.000
_cell.length_b   1.000
_cell.length_c   1.000
_cell.angle_alpha   90.00
_cell.angle_beta   90.00
_cell.angle_gamma   90.00
#
_symmetry.space_group_name_H-M   'P 1'
#
loop_
_entity.id
_entity.type
_entity.pdbx_description
1 polymer ?
#
loop_
_entity_poly.entity_id
_entity_poly.type
_entity_poly.pdbx_seq_one_letter_code
_entity_poly.pdbx_strand_id
1 'polypeptide(L)'
;MAAPKTSAEMVFFDLETTVPQKSGQRFWVKEFGAIVVCPRKLVELESYCTLIRPGDLSAVGAKTARPDGITRQAAAAAPPFAEVADEIFKILDGRIWAGHNIQRFDCVRIKEMFADINKPAPAPAGIIDSLGVLRQKFGTRAGNMKMATLADYFGLGQQKHRSLDDVRMNLEVLKHCATVLFLESSLPPSALNWKCQSSPNVTTRSKTLLQSCSPTTLNTEKASRKSPPSTSAVHQRAVPYARQSLGKMTARVKNVICSNLLKHSQSLIR
;
A
#
# COMPACT_ATOMS: atom_id res chain seq x y z
N MET A 1 41.18 -5.68 11.88
CA MET A 1 40.36 -4.45 11.92
C MET A 1 38.98 -4.81 11.38
N ALA A 2 37.94 -4.76 12.20
CA ALA A 2 36.58 -5.01 11.75
C ALA A 2 36.16 -3.89 10.81
N ALA A 3 35.66 -4.23 9.63
CA ALA A 3 35.06 -3.26 8.71
C ALA A 3 33.98 -2.45 9.43
N PRO A 4 33.88 -1.13 9.17
CA PRO A 4 32.84 -0.31 9.80
C PRO A 4 31.49 -0.94 9.47
N LYS A 5 30.68 -1.19 10.51
CA LYS A 5 29.29 -1.63 10.34
C LYS A 5 28.60 -0.61 9.43
N THR A 6 28.41 -0.98 8.17
CA THR A 6 27.55 -0.26 7.24
C THR A 6 26.20 -0.07 7.92
N SER A 7 25.62 1.12 7.83
CA SER A 7 24.28 1.39 8.39
C SER A 7 23.35 0.27 7.93
N ALA A 8 22.69 -0.41 8.88
CA ALA A 8 21.83 -1.54 8.56
C ALA A 8 20.84 -1.14 7.46
N GLU A 9 20.86 -1.86 6.34
CA GLU A 9 19.92 -1.65 5.24
C GLU A 9 18.51 -1.97 5.72
N MET A 10 17.53 -1.29 5.14
CA MET A 10 16.12 -1.62 5.36
C MET A 10 15.61 -2.46 4.20
N VAL A 11 14.81 -3.46 4.51
CA VAL A 11 14.04 -4.21 3.52
C VAL A 11 12.56 -4.02 3.75
N PHE A 12 11.88 -3.45 2.75
CA PHE A 12 10.43 -3.43 2.71
C PHE A 12 9.96 -4.68 2.00
N PHE A 13 9.02 -5.40 2.58
CA PHE A 13 8.45 -6.59 1.94
C PHE A 13 6.96 -6.75 2.23
N ASP A 14 6.30 -7.48 1.36
CA ASP A 14 4.89 -7.79 1.40
C ASP A 14 4.64 -9.18 0.82
N LEU A 15 3.56 -9.82 1.23
CA LEU A 15 3.16 -11.15 0.81
C LEU A 15 1.76 -11.16 0.25
N GLU A 16 1.58 -11.72 -0.95
CA GLU A 16 0.26 -12.11 -1.40
C GLU A 16 -0.07 -13.53 -0.95
N THR A 17 -1.25 -13.70 -0.38
CA THR A 17 -1.68 -14.99 0.21
C THR A 17 -3.05 -15.41 -0.29
N THR A 18 -3.35 -16.71 -0.11
CA THR A 18 -4.73 -17.18 -0.18
C THR A 18 -5.55 -16.58 0.96
N VAL A 19 -6.86 -16.46 0.75
CA VAL A 19 -7.79 -16.02 1.79
C VAL A 19 -8.52 -17.24 2.33
N PRO A 20 -8.36 -17.58 3.63
CA PRO A 20 -9.09 -18.68 4.24
C PRO A 20 -10.61 -18.52 4.07
N GLN A 21 -11.27 -19.59 3.63
CA GLN A 21 -12.72 -19.63 3.46
C GLN A 21 -13.44 -20.07 4.75
N LYS A 22 -12.72 -20.76 5.63
CA LYS A 22 -13.23 -21.29 6.90
C LYS A 22 -12.29 -20.90 8.04
N SER A 23 -12.83 -20.78 9.24
CA SER A 23 -12.03 -20.58 10.45
C SER A 23 -11.05 -21.74 10.62
N GLY A 24 -9.81 -21.43 10.99
CA GLY A 24 -8.74 -22.41 11.17
C GLY A 24 -8.00 -22.82 9.89
N GLN A 25 -8.45 -22.39 8.71
CA GLN A 25 -7.66 -22.61 7.50
C GLN A 25 -6.41 -21.75 7.51
N ARG A 26 -5.32 -22.32 6.98
CA ARG A 26 -4.05 -21.68 6.83
C ARG A 26 -4.05 -20.67 5.68
N PHE A 27 -3.29 -19.57 5.84
CA PHE A 27 -2.89 -18.70 4.75
C PHE A 27 -1.72 -19.35 3.99
N TRP A 28 -1.84 -19.51 2.69
CA TRP A 28 -0.76 -19.94 1.83
C TRP A 28 -0.19 -18.75 1.07
N VAL A 29 1.12 -18.57 1.16
CA VAL A 29 1.80 -17.50 0.40
C VAL A 29 1.83 -17.88 -1.07
N LYS A 30 1.49 -16.93 -1.93
CA LYS A 30 1.46 -17.04 -3.40
C LYS A 30 2.54 -16.19 -4.07
N GLU A 31 2.91 -15.08 -3.45
CA GLU A 31 3.93 -14.17 -3.94
C GLU A 31 4.69 -13.56 -2.77
N PHE A 32 5.99 -13.38 -2.96
CA PHE A 32 6.87 -12.60 -2.10
C PHE A 32 7.43 -11.45 -2.91
N GLY A 33 7.37 -10.23 -2.40
CA GLY A 33 7.98 -9.04 -2.99
C GLY A 33 8.75 -8.24 -1.96
N ALA A 34 9.95 -7.83 -2.30
CA ALA A 34 10.80 -7.04 -1.43
C ALA A 34 11.61 -5.99 -2.20
N ILE A 35 11.89 -4.88 -1.54
CA ILE A 35 12.88 -3.89 -1.97
C ILE A 35 13.86 -3.63 -0.85
N VAL A 36 15.15 -3.61 -1.18
CA VAL A 36 16.20 -3.15 -0.26
C VAL A 36 16.33 -1.64 -0.43
N VAL A 37 16.28 -0.91 0.67
CA VAL A 37 16.21 0.56 0.69
C VAL A 37 17.38 1.14 1.47
N CYS A 38 18.04 2.13 0.89
CA CYS A 38 19.03 2.93 1.60
C CYS A 38 18.34 3.78 2.68
N PRO A 39 18.61 3.57 3.98
CA PRO A 39 17.93 4.29 5.05
C PRO A 39 18.18 5.80 5.04
N ARG A 40 19.33 6.24 4.52
CA ARG A 40 19.68 7.67 4.46
C ARG A 40 19.02 8.39 3.29
N LYS A 41 18.85 7.70 2.15
CA LYS A 41 18.33 8.30 0.91
C LYS A 41 16.88 7.96 0.65
N LEU A 42 16.34 6.90 1.29
CA LEU A 42 15.01 6.34 1.05
C LEU A 42 14.78 6.03 -0.44
N VAL A 43 15.83 5.49 -1.08
CA VAL A 43 15.80 5.03 -2.47
C VAL A 43 15.96 3.51 -2.50
N GLU A 44 15.27 2.89 -3.43
CA GLU A 44 15.41 1.48 -3.75
C GLU A 44 16.82 1.21 -4.27
N LEU A 45 17.51 0.22 -3.72
CA LEU A 45 18.83 -0.25 -4.13
C LEU A 45 18.73 -1.54 -4.92
N GLU A 46 17.84 -2.42 -4.49
CA GLU A 46 17.65 -3.76 -5.03
C GLU A 46 16.16 -4.12 -4.90
N SER A 47 15.64 -4.94 -5.79
CA SER A 47 14.30 -5.52 -5.69
C SER A 47 14.29 -6.98 -6.04
N TYR A 48 13.41 -7.72 -5.38
CA TYR A 48 13.17 -9.12 -5.64
C TYR A 48 11.67 -9.41 -5.59
N CYS A 49 11.19 -10.20 -6.54
CA CYS A 49 9.81 -10.66 -6.57
C CYS A 49 9.74 -12.06 -7.13
N THR A 50 9.01 -12.93 -6.46
CA THR A 50 8.79 -14.30 -6.94
C THR A 50 7.40 -14.80 -6.58
N LEU A 51 6.78 -15.51 -7.51
CA LEU A 51 5.64 -16.35 -7.19
C LEU A 51 6.11 -17.55 -6.38
N ILE A 52 5.26 -18.06 -5.51
CA ILE A 52 5.50 -19.24 -4.68
C ILE A 52 4.32 -20.18 -4.83
N ARG A 53 4.62 -21.45 -5.12
CA ARG A 53 3.58 -22.47 -5.21
C ARG A 53 3.03 -22.77 -3.82
N PRO A 54 1.73 -22.53 -3.57
CA PRO A 54 1.08 -22.88 -2.31
C PRO A 54 1.11 -24.40 -2.07
N GLY A 55 1.24 -24.82 -0.82
CA GLY A 55 1.14 -26.24 -0.47
C GLY A 55 -0.25 -26.83 -0.74
N ASP A 56 -1.28 -26.01 -0.75
CA ASP A 56 -2.64 -26.40 -1.15
C ASP A 56 -3.16 -25.50 -2.29
N LEU A 57 -3.10 -26.02 -3.49
CA LEU A 57 -3.61 -25.35 -4.69
C LEU A 57 -5.13 -25.20 -4.70
N SER A 58 -5.87 -26.01 -3.94
CA SER A 58 -7.32 -25.88 -3.84
C SER A 58 -7.75 -24.60 -3.13
N ALA A 59 -6.86 -24.07 -2.26
CA ALA A 59 -7.04 -22.80 -1.57
C ALA A 59 -6.91 -21.58 -2.50
N VAL A 60 -6.30 -21.75 -3.69
CA VAL A 60 -6.26 -20.69 -4.72
C VAL A 60 -7.59 -20.72 -5.46
N GLY A 61 -8.45 -19.75 -5.21
CA GLY A 61 -9.77 -19.66 -5.82
C GLY A 61 -9.71 -19.63 -7.35
N ALA A 62 -10.75 -20.18 -7.99
CA ALA A 62 -10.90 -20.09 -9.45
C ALA A 62 -11.14 -18.63 -9.90
N LYS A 63 -11.74 -17.83 -9.01
CA LYS A 63 -11.84 -16.37 -9.12
C LYS A 63 -11.18 -15.78 -7.90
N THR A 64 -10.12 -15.02 -8.08
CA THR A 64 -9.44 -14.33 -6.98
C THR A 64 -10.42 -13.37 -6.34
N ALA A 65 -10.65 -13.51 -5.04
CA ALA A 65 -11.44 -12.56 -4.25
C ALA A 65 -10.76 -11.17 -4.15
N ARG A 66 -9.47 -11.14 -4.44
CA ARG A 66 -8.65 -9.93 -4.55
C ARG A 66 -8.13 -9.78 -5.97
N PRO A 67 -7.99 -8.56 -6.50
CA PRO A 67 -7.53 -8.31 -7.86
C PRO A 67 -6.01 -8.49 -8.04
N ASP A 68 -5.37 -9.40 -7.29
CA ASP A 68 -3.93 -9.67 -7.41
C ASP A 68 -3.53 -10.33 -8.74
N GLY A 69 -4.51 -10.82 -9.50
CA GLY A 69 -4.29 -11.43 -10.81
C GLY A 69 -3.54 -12.77 -10.78
N ILE A 70 -3.20 -13.31 -9.60
CA ILE A 70 -2.49 -14.58 -9.49
C ILE A 70 -3.48 -15.73 -9.68
N THR A 71 -3.48 -16.30 -10.87
CA THR A 71 -4.35 -17.43 -11.21
C THR A 71 -3.85 -18.73 -10.58
N ARG A 72 -4.75 -19.72 -10.44
CA ARG A 72 -4.37 -21.07 -9.98
C ARG A 72 -3.31 -21.71 -10.89
N GLN A 73 -3.39 -21.46 -12.20
CA GLN A 73 -2.41 -21.97 -13.16
C GLN A 73 -1.02 -21.33 -12.91
N ALA A 74 -0.96 -20.01 -12.73
CA ALA A 74 0.29 -19.31 -12.42
C ALA A 74 0.87 -19.80 -11.08
N ALA A 75 0.03 -19.96 -10.05
CA ALA A 75 0.44 -20.48 -8.76
C ALA A 75 0.94 -21.94 -8.82
N ALA A 76 0.33 -22.77 -9.66
CA ALA A 76 0.77 -24.16 -9.86
C ALA A 76 2.11 -24.25 -10.61
N ALA A 77 2.36 -23.34 -11.52
CA ALA A 77 3.63 -23.27 -12.29
C ALA A 77 4.77 -22.60 -11.50
N ALA A 78 4.47 -21.96 -10.36
CA ALA A 78 5.45 -21.29 -9.55
C ALA A 78 6.39 -22.29 -8.83
N PRO A 79 7.63 -21.89 -8.50
CA PRO A 79 8.54 -22.71 -7.74
C PRO A 79 7.98 -22.99 -6.33
N PRO A 80 8.25 -24.17 -5.73
CA PRO A 80 7.98 -24.40 -4.33
C PRO A 80 8.87 -23.52 -3.46
N PHE A 81 8.41 -23.19 -2.26
CA PHE A 81 9.15 -22.29 -1.36
C PHE A 81 10.60 -22.74 -1.10
N ALA A 82 10.84 -24.04 -1.02
CA ALA A 82 12.19 -24.57 -0.78
C ALA A 82 13.24 -24.15 -1.83
N GLU A 83 12.82 -23.89 -3.08
CA GLU A 83 13.71 -23.46 -4.15
C GLU A 83 14.08 -21.96 -4.07
N VAL A 84 13.23 -21.15 -3.49
CA VAL A 84 13.41 -19.68 -3.38
C VAL A 84 13.82 -19.25 -1.97
N ALA A 85 13.80 -20.16 -1.00
CA ALA A 85 14.02 -19.87 0.42
C ALA A 85 15.38 -19.24 0.70
N ASP A 86 16.43 -19.70 0.06
CA ASP A 86 17.79 -19.21 0.32
C ASP A 86 17.97 -17.77 -0.18
N GLU A 87 17.31 -17.40 -1.28
CA GLU A 87 17.34 -16.02 -1.77
C GLU A 87 16.49 -15.09 -0.88
N ILE A 88 15.32 -15.54 -0.46
CA ILE A 88 14.49 -14.80 0.51
C ILE A 88 15.24 -14.63 1.84
N PHE A 89 15.94 -15.65 2.31
CA PHE A 89 16.77 -15.57 3.50
C PHE A 89 17.84 -14.47 3.37
N LYS A 90 18.62 -14.47 2.30
CA LYS A 90 19.68 -13.47 2.05
C LYS A 90 19.13 -12.03 2.02
N ILE A 91 17.93 -11.85 1.45
CA ILE A 91 17.30 -10.54 1.36
C ILE A 91 16.83 -10.06 2.73
N LEU A 92 16.34 -10.96 3.59
CA LEU A 92 15.72 -10.60 4.85
C LEU A 92 16.70 -10.60 6.04
N ASP A 93 17.64 -11.55 6.09
CA ASP A 93 18.45 -11.79 7.28
C ASP A 93 19.33 -10.61 7.67
N GLY A 94 19.34 -10.27 8.95
CA GLY A 94 20.16 -9.20 9.52
C GLY A 94 19.78 -7.77 9.11
N ARG A 95 18.75 -7.57 8.27
CA ARG A 95 18.26 -6.26 7.87
C ARG A 95 17.13 -5.76 8.79
N ILE A 96 16.86 -4.46 8.73
CA ILE A 96 15.67 -3.87 9.35
C ILE A 96 14.47 -4.17 8.45
N TRP A 97 13.49 -4.91 8.96
CA TRP A 97 12.27 -5.25 8.23
C TRP A 97 11.27 -4.11 8.29
N ALA A 98 10.70 -3.73 7.17
CA ALA A 98 9.71 -2.69 7.06
C ALA A 98 8.53 -3.14 6.18
N GLY A 99 7.32 -2.69 6.51
CA GLY A 99 6.13 -2.99 5.73
C GLY A 99 4.86 -2.55 6.46
N HIS A 100 3.70 -2.84 5.87
CA HIS A 100 2.42 -2.39 6.38
C HIS A 100 1.66 -3.51 7.10
N ASN A 101 1.56 -3.44 8.43
CA ASN A 101 0.99 -4.49 9.29
C ASN A 101 1.81 -5.79 9.30
N ILE A 102 3.11 -5.68 9.00
CA ILE A 102 3.98 -6.87 8.83
C ILE A 102 4.16 -7.67 10.11
N GLN A 103 4.19 -7.03 11.28
CA GLN A 103 4.42 -7.74 12.54
C GLN A 103 3.36 -8.81 12.80
N ARG A 104 2.11 -8.51 12.50
CA ARG A 104 0.98 -9.40 12.77
C ARG A 104 0.71 -10.39 11.65
N PHE A 105 1.19 -10.11 10.46
CA PHE A 105 0.86 -10.91 9.29
C PHE A 105 2.11 -11.48 8.61
N ASP A 106 2.87 -10.67 7.89
CA ASP A 106 3.95 -11.15 7.02
C ASP A 106 5.09 -11.82 7.78
N CYS A 107 5.51 -11.25 8.91
CA CYS A 107 6.55 -11.86 9.75
C CYS A 107 6.16 -13.24 10.26
N VAL A 108 4.89 -13.47 10.53
CA VAL A 108 4.37 -14.77 10.97
C VAL A 108 4.42 -15.76 9.79
N ARG A 109 3.98 -15.32 8.60
CA ARG A 109 4.01 -16.17 7.40
C ARG A 109 5.43 -16.55 7.00
N ILE A 110 6.39 -15.63 7.06
CA ILE A 110 7.81 -15.93 6.82
C ILE A 110 8.28 -17.07 7.75
N LYS A 111 8.03 -16.93 9.05
CA LYS A 111 8.43 -17.97 10.02
C LYS A 111 7.78 -19.32 9.73
N GLU A 112 6.50 -19.34 9.39
CA GLU A 112 5.77 -20.56 9.03
C GLU A 112 6.35 -21.23 7.79
N MET A 113 6.66 -20.48 6.73
CA MET A 113 7.23 -21.03 5.50
C MET A 113 8.61 -21.68 5.73
N PHE A 114 9.46 -21.04 6.53
CA PHE A 114 10.76 -21.62 6.88
C PHE A 114 10.64 -22.85 7.78
N ALA A 115 9.69 -22.84 8.73
CA ALA A 115 9.40 -24.00 9.57
C ALA A 115 8.91 -25.20 8.74
N ASP A 116 8.08 -24.98 7.71
CA ASP A 116 7.58 -26.05 6.83
C ASP A 116 8.68 -26.80 6.09
N ILE A 117 9.80 -26.15 5.83
CA ILE A 117 10.97 -26.78 5.16
C ILE A 117 12.09 -27.14 6.14
N ASN A 118 11.82 -27.08 7.46
CA ASN A 118 12.78 -27.35 8.52
C ASN A 118 14.08 -26.53 8.42
N LYS A 119 14.00 -25.28 7.95
CA LYS A 119 15.10 -24.31 7.92
C LYS A 119 14.90 -23.22 8.97
N PRO A 120 15.99 -22.66 9.54
CA PRO A 120 15.88 -21.49 10.40
C PRO A 120 15.33 -20.30 9.60
N ALA A 121 14.40 -19.57 10.19
CA ALA A 121 13.88 -18.34 9.59
C ALA A 121 14.91 -17.20 9.71
N PRO A 122 14.94 -16.24 8.76
CA PRO A 122 15.77 -15.07 8.87
C PRO A 122 15.40 -14.23 10.10
N ALA A 123 16.40 -13.58 10.70
CA ALA A 123 16.24 -12.76 11.88
C ALA A 123 16.38 -11.26 11.54
N PRO A 124 15.38 -10.43 11.86
CA PRO A 124 15.47 -8.99 11.63
C PRO A 124 16.40 -8.32 12.65
N ALA A 125 17.19 -7.34 12.22
CA ALA A 125 17.91 -6.42 13.11
C ALA A 125 16.96 -5.42 13.80
N GLY A 126 15.76 -5.26 13.31
CA GLY A 126 14.69 -4.43 13.84
C GLY A 126 13.46 -4.49 12.94
N ILE A 127 12.30 -4.05 13.44
CA ILE A 127 11.04 -4.07 12.67
C ILE A 127 10.40 -2.69 12.69
N ILE A 128 10.00 -2.21 11.51
CA ILE A 128 9.23 -1.00 11.30
C ILE A 128 7.87 -1.38 10.71
N ASP A 129 6.86 -1.48 11.56
CA ASP A 129 5.47 -1.65 11.10
C ASP A 129 4.86 -0.30 10.77
N SER A 130 4.73 0.00 9.48
CA SER A 130 4.25 1.29 9.01
C SER A 130 2.83 1.60 9.49
N LEU A 131 1.97 0.59 9.64
CA LEU A 131 0.61 0.79 10.18
C LEU A 131 0.65 1.32 11.61
N GLY A 132 1.50 0.75 12.46
CA GLY A 132 1.68 1.21 13.85
C GLY A 132 2.22 2.63 13.92
N VAL A 133 3.28 2.90 13.16
CA VAL A 133 3.91 4.24 13.07
C VAL A 133 2.91 5.29 12.57
N LEU A 134 2.16 4.99 11.52
CA LEU A 134 1.20 5.93 10.93
C LEU A 134 0.02 6.20 11.87
N ARG A 135 -0.52 5.18 12.53
CA ARG A 135 -1.57 5.37 13.54
C ARG A 135 -1.13 6.31 14.65
N GLN A 136 0.10 6.17 15.12
CA GLN A 136 0.62 6.98 16.22
C GLN A 136 0.97 8.41 15.79
N LYS A 137 1.57 8.59 14.62
CA LYS A 137 2.16 9.87 14.21
C LYS A 137 1.25 10.65 13.24
N PHE A 138 0.63 9.97 12.30
CA PHE A 138 -0.23 10.58 11.30
C PHE A 138 -1.70 10.63 11.72
N GLY A 139 -2.11 9.77 12.65
CA GLY A 139 -3.46 9.73 13.21
C GLY A 139 -4.50 9.22 12.21
N THR A 140 -5.69 9.83 12.22
CA THR A 140 -6.83 9.41 11.38
C THR A 140 -7.03 10.27 10.14
N ARG A 141 -6.04 11.07 9.73
CA ARG A 141 -6.13 12.03 8.63
C ARG A 141 -6.57 11.40 7.30
N ALA A 142 -6.06 10.20 7.02
CA ALA A 142 -6.45 9.43 5.84
C ALA A 142 -7.51 8.35 6.16
N GLY A 143 -8.28 8.50 7.24
CA GLY A 143 -9.34 7.54 7.61
C GLY A 143 -8.82 6.26 8.26
N ASN A 144 -9.06 5.10 7.65
CA ASN A 144 -8.81 3.79 8.27
C ASN A 144 -7.37 3.30 8.24
N MET A 145 -6.43 4.07 7.70
CA MET A 145 -5.01 3.72 7.56
C MET A 145 -4.72 2.44 6.74
N LYS A 146 -5.64 1.96 5.92
CA LYS A 146 -5.35 0.91 4.94
C LYS A 146 -4.47 1.48 3.83
N MET A 147 -3.62 0.66 3.23
CA MET A 147 -2.71 1.10 2.18
C MET A 147 -3.45 1.77 1.01
N ALA A 148 -4.55 1.19 0.54
CA ALA A 148 -5.38 1.77 -0.51
C ALA A 148 -5.92 3.17 -0.13
N THR A 149 -6.37 3.36 1.12
CA THR A 149 -6.89 4.64 1.59
C THR A 149 -5.79 5.69 1.73
N LEU A 150 -4.61 5.30 2.18
CA LEU A 150 -3.44 6.17 2.25
C LEU A 150 -2.94 6.57 0.86
N ALA A 151 -2.92 5.62 -0.06
CA ALA A 151 -2.54 5.87 -1.45
C ALA A 151 -3.50 6.86 -2.14
N ASP A 152 -4.81 6.67 -1.94
CA ASP A 152 -5.84 7.59 -2.44
C ASP A 152 -5.69 8.99 -1.84
N TYR A 153 -5.49 9.09 -0.51
CA TYR A 153 -5.29 10.36 0.20
C TYR A 153 -4.12 11.19 -0.37
N PHE A 154 -3.04 10.52 -0.81
CA PHE A 154 -1.88 11.17 -1.41
C PHE A 154 -1.88 11.20 -2.95
N GLY A 155 -2.93 10.70 -3.59
CA GLY A 155 -3.01 10.66 -5.06
C GLY A 155 -1.98 9.74 -5.71
N LEU A 156 -1.57 8.67 -5.04
CA LEU A 156 -0.57 7.70 -5.52
C LEU A 156 -1.14 6.64 -6.48
N GLY A 157 -2.43 6.71 -6.75
CA GLY A 157 -3.13 5.74 -7.58
C GLY A 157 -3.69 4.56 -6.79
N GLN A 158 -4.22 3.56 -7.51
CA GLN A 158 -4.85 2.41 -6.89
C GLN A 158 -3.82 1.34 -6.49
N GLN A 159 -4.05 0.70 -5.36
CA GLN A 159 -3.31 -0.48 -4.91
C GLN A 159 -3.53 -1.63 -5.91
N LYS A 160 -2.45 -2.28 -6.34
CA LYS A 160 -2.51 -3.34 -7.36
C LYS A 160 -2.66 -4.73 -6.77
N HIS A 161 -2.46 -4.89 -5.47
CA HIS A 161 -2.39 -6.19 -4.80
C HIS A 161 -1.35 -7.12 -5.44
N ARG A 162 -0.18 -6.58 -5.72
CA ARG A 162 1.03 -7.29 -6.11
C ARG A 162 2.12 -6.90 -5.14
N SER A 163 2.76 -7.85 -4.52
CA SER A 163 3.68 -7.64 -3.42
C SER A 163 4.76 -6.59 -3.71
N LEU A 164 5.38 -6.62 -4.90
CA LEU A 164 6.41 -5.64 -5.26
C LEU A 164 5.86 -4.22 -5.51
N ASP A 165 4.68 -4.09 -6.12
CA ASP A 165 4.02 -2.79 -6.29
C ASP A 165 3.58 -2.22 -4.94
N ASP A 166 3.08 -3.08 -4.04
CA ASP A 166 2.57 -2.68 -2.73
C ASP A 166 3.69 -2.23 -1.78
N VAL A 167 4.86 -2.87 -1.80
CA VAL A 167 6.02 -2.39 -1.03
C VAL A 167 6.53 -1.04 -1.53
N ARG A 168 6.55 -0.82 -2.86
CA ARG A 168 6.91 0.49 -3.42
C ARG A 168 5.89 1.56 -3.03
N MET A 169 4.61 1.24 -3.09
CA MET A 169 3.53 2.13 -2.62
C MET A 169 3.68 2.44 -1.13
N ASN A 170 3.99 1.45 -0.29
CA ASN A 170 4.21 1.66 1.14
C ASN A 170 5.38 2.63 1.41
N LEU A 171 6.49 2.48 0.70
CA LEU A 171 7.62 3.41 0.81
C LEU A 171 7.23 4.84 0.42
N GLU A 172 6.47 5.03 -0.68
CA GLU A 172 6.01 6.36 -1.10
C GLU A 172 5.00 6.95 -0.11
N VAL A 173 4.05 6.17 0.39
CA VAL A 173 3.12 6.62 1.45
C VAL A 173 3.89 7.12 2.68
N LEU A 174 4.89 6.37 3.15
CA LEU A 174 5.71 6.78 4.28
C LEU A 174 6.48 8.08 4.02
N LYS A 175 7.03 8.26 2.81
CA LYS A 175 7.71 9.51 2.42
C LYS A 175 6.75 10.70 2.47
N HIS A 176 5.53 10.55 1.95
CA HIS A 176 4.51 11.59 1.98
C HIS A 176 4.07 11.93 3.40
N CYS A 177 3.75 10.93 4.22
CA CYS A 177 3.39 11.13 5.62
C CYS A 177 4.49 11.84 6.40
N ALA A 178 5.73 11.41 6.22
CA ALA A 178 6.87 12.02 6.88
C ALA A 178 7.10 13.48 6.42
N THR A 179 6.88 13.78 5.15
CA THR A 179 6.96 15.14 4.61
C THR A 179 5.91 16.04 5.26
N VAL A 180 4.66 15.58 5.34
CA VAL A 180 3.57 16.34 6.02
C VAL A 180 3.93 16.61 7.47
N LEU A 181 4.33 15.59 8.22
CA LEU A 181 4.69 15.72 9.63
C LEU A 181 5.90 16.65 9.84
N PHE A 182 6.87 16.61 8.95
CA PHE A 182 8.03 17.49 8.99
C PHE A 182 7.62 18.96 8.75
N LEU A 183 6.81 19.22 7.72
CA LEU A 183 6.32 20.57 7.42
C LEU A 183 5.50 21.12 8.58
N GLU A 184 4.60 20.33 9.14
CA GLU A 184 3.82 20.74 10.32
C GLU A 184 4.69 21.07 11.52
N SER A 185 5.71 20.25 11.80
CA SER A 185 6.66 20.54 12.91
C SER A 185 7.48 21.81 12.70
N SER A 186 7.53 22.32 11.47
CA SER A 186 8.25 23.54 11.10
C SER A 186 7.36 24.79 11.10
N LEU A 187 6.03 24.63 11.26
CA LEU A 187 5.09 25.73 11.32
C LEU A 187 5.01 26.33 12.73
N PRO A 188 4.81 27.65 12.86
CA PRO A 188 4.54 28.26 14.16
C PRO A 188 3.19 27.75 14.70
N PRO A 189 3.02 27.64 16.04
CA PRO A 189 1.77 27.14 16.64
C PRO A 189 0.51 27.85 16.18
N SER A 190 0.61 29.13 15.83
CA SER A 190 -0.51 29.94 15.29
C SER A 190 -0.99 29.46 13.93
N ALA A 191 -0.11 28.89 13.10
CA ALA A 191 -0.46 28.36 11.80
C ALA A 191 -1.10 26.96 11.88
N LEU A 192 -0.88 26.21 12.98
CA LEU A 192 -1.49 24.89 13.19
C LEU A 192 -2.95 24.96 13.62
N ASN A 193 -3.40 26.12 14.13
CA ASN A 193 -4.79 26.39 14.54
C ASN A 193 -5.70 26.80 13.37
N TRP A 194 -5.31 26.58 12.13
CA TRP A 194 -6.17 26.77 10.98
C TRP A 194 -7.35 25.80 11.10
N LYS A 195 -8.44 26.29 11.71
CA LYS A 195 -9.76 25.70 11.51
C LYS A 195 -10.03 25.86 10.00
N CYS A 196 -10.04 24.76 9.27
CA CYS A 196 -10.60 24.74 7.93
C CYS A 196 -12.01 25.34 8.06
N GLN A 197 -12.16 26.62 7.72
CA GLN A 197 -13.48 27.20 7.59
C GLN A 197 -14.12 26.37 6.48
N SER A 198 -15.07 25.54 6.89
CA SER A 198 -15.95 24.85 5.97
C SER A 198 -16.36 25.87 4.91
N SER A 199 -16.00 25.58 3.66
CA SER A 199 -16.43 26.37 2.52
C SER A 199 -17.89 26.73 2.70
N PRO A 200 -18.32 27.98 2.50
CA PRO A 200 -19.71 28.34 2.65
C PRO A 200 -20.54 27.37 1.81
N ASN A 201 -21.50 26.74 2.45
CA ASN A 201 -22.39 25.74 1.88
C ASN A 201 -22.77 26.14 0.46
N VAL A 202 -22.20 25.48 -0.54
CA VAL A 202 -22.79 25.44 -1.87
C VAL A 202 -24.04 24.59 -1.71
N THR A 203 -25.14 25.26 -1.41
CA THR A 203 -26.46 24.66 -1.36
C THR A 203 -26.82 24.29 -2.78
N THR A 204 -26.49 23.10 -3.22
CA THR A 204 -27.09 22.53 -4.43
C THR A 204 -28.55 22.30 -4.12
N ARG A 205 -29.36 23.22 -4.63
CA ARG A 205 -30.81 23.23 -4.50
C ARG A 205 -31.40 22.16 -5.43
N SER A 206 -31.35 20.91 -5.00
CA SER A 206 -32.19 19.85 -5.57
C SER A 206 -33.48 19.78 -4.77
N LYS A 207 -34.41 20.66 -5.13
CA LYS A 207 -35.81 20.53 -4.71
C LYS A 207 -36.45 19.47 -5.59
N THR A 208 -36.55 18.26 -5.09
CA THR A 208 -37.50 17.28 -5.61
C THR A 208 -38.86 17.65 -5.05
N LEU A 209 -39.69 18.25 -5.87
CA LEU A 209 -41.11 18.40 -5.60
C LEU A 209 -41.77 17.02 -5.84
N LEU A 210 -42.09 16.35 -4.77
CA LEU A 210 -43.12 15.31 -4.78
C LEU A 210 -44.47 16.01 -4.68
N GLN A 211 -45.17 16.09 -5.78
CA GLN A 211 -46.59 16.42 -5.78
C GLN A 211 -47.36 15.31 -6.47
N SER A 212 -48.16 14.63 -5.65
CA SER A 212 -49.14 13.63 -6.02
C SER A 212 -50.19 14.20 -6.98
N CYS A 213 -50.49 13.49 -8.06
CA CYS A 213 -51.83 13.44 -8.64
C CYS A 213 -51.97 12.16 -9.49
N SER A 214 -53.06 11.46 -9.26
CA SER A 214 -53.51 10.22 -9.86
C SER A 214 -54.00 10.37 -11.30
N PRO A 215 -54.37 9.26 -11.97
CA PRO A 215 -54.20 9.11 -13.41
C PRO A 215 -55.45 9.44 -14.22
N THR A 216 -55.25 9.83 -15.46
CA THR A 216 -56.29 9.74 -16.49
C THR A 216 -55.70 9.30 -17.82
N THR A 217 -56.32 8.29 -18.35
CA THR A 217 -56.15 7.59 -19.63
C THR A 217 -56.19 8.53 -20.85
N LEU A 218 -55.49 8.23 -21.90
CA LEU A 218 -55.94 7.86 -23.26
C LEU A 218 -54.94 8.28 -24.37
N ASN A 219 -54.62 7.25 -25.15
CA ASN A 219 -54.41 7.19 -26.62
C ASN A 219 -53.28 7.90 -27.37
N THR A 220 -52.52 6.98 -27.99
CA THR A 220 -52.09 6.91 -29.40
C THR A 220 -51.52 8.16 -30.08
N GLU A 221 -50.28 8.12 -30.54
CA GLU A 221 -49.98 7.95 -31.95
C GLU A 221 -48.46 7.92 -32.23
N LYS A 222 -48.14 7.16 -33.25
CA LYS A 222 -46.82 6.98 -33.84
C LYS A 222 -46.35 8.27 -34.57
N ALA A 223 -45.13 8.60 -34.43
CA ALA A 223 -44.38 9.16 -35.60
C ALA A 223 -42.86 9.02 -35.40
N SER A 224 -42.29 8.38 -36.33
CA SER A 224 -40.93 8.18 -36.83
C SER A 224 -40.17 9.49 -37.02
N ARG A 225 -38.83 9.38 -36.84
CA ARG A 225 -37.76 9.91 -37.69
C ARG A 225 -36.68 10.81 -37.05
N LYS A 226 -35.50 10.30 -37.23
CA LYS A 226 -34.23 10.95 -37.65
C LYS A 226 -33.30 11.51 -36.58
N SER A 227 -32.18 10.80 -36.37
CA SER A 227 -30.84 11.37 -36.15
C SER A 227 -30.35 11.99 -37.50
N PRO A 228 -29.24 12.72 -37.56
CA PRO A 228 -28.20 13.23 -36.68
C PRO A 228 -27.93 14.76 -36.94
N PRO A 229 -26.78 15.37 -36.69
CA PRO A 229 -25.42 14.87 -36.63
C PRO A 229 -24.52 15.41 -35.48
N SER A 230 -23.38 14.76 -35.34
CA SER A 230 -22.14 15.06 -34.66
C SER A 230 -21.66 16.51 -34.71
N THR A 231 -20.88 16.82 -33.75
CA THR A 231 -19.71 17.69 -33.59
C THR A 231 -19.86 18.74 -32.50
N SER A 232 -19.13 18.53 -31.44
CA SER A 232 -18.19 19.53 -30.95
C SER A 232 -17.34 18.93 -29.85
N ALA A 233 -16.07 18.78 -30.16
CA ALA A 233 -15.01 18.46 -29.24
C ALA A 233 -14.92 19.53 -28.16
N VAL A 234 -15.26 19.17 -26.95
CA VAL A 234 -14.87 19.94 -25.77
C VAL A 234 -13.47 19.51 -25.41
N HIS A 235 -12.52 20.35 -25.73
CA HIS A 235 -11.16 20.32 -25.21
C HIS A 235 -11.20 20.32 -23.68
N GLN A 236 -11.11 19.16 -23.07
CA GLN A 236 -10.65 19.07 -21.70
C GLN A 236 -9.15 19.31 -21.72
N ARG A 237 -8.76 20.54 -21.36
CA ARG A 237 -7.39 20.84 -20.97
C ARG A 237 -7.05 19.96 -19.76
N ALA A 238 -6.37 18.87 -20.02
CA ALA A 238 -5.62 18.15 -19.02
C ALA A 238 -4.56 19.11 -18.47
N VAL A 239 -4.73 19.55 -17.24
CA VAL A 239 -3.68 20.23 -16.50
C VAL A 239 -2.63 19.17 -16.24
N PRO A 240 -1.40 19.29 -16.74
CA PRO A 240 -0.35 18.35 -16.39
C PRO A 240 0.05 18.67 -14.96
N TYR A 241 -0.49 17.92 -14.02
CA TYR A 241 0.06 17.87 -12.68
C TYR A 241 1.45 17.23 -12.82
N ALA A 242 2.46 18.10 -12.80
CA ALA A 242 3.84 17.69 -12.92
C ALA A 242 4.12 16.65 -11.82
N ARG A 243 4.38 15.41 -12.23
CA ARG A 243 5.06 14.40 -11.44
C ARG A 243 6.47 14.93 -11.10
N GLN A 244 6.55 15.89 -10.21
CA GLN A 244 7.81 16.15 -9.55
C GLN A 244 7.96 15.04 -8.52
N SER A 245 8.71 14.01 -8.91
CA SER A 245 9.16 13.00 -7.97
C SER A 245 9.74 13.69 -6.74
N LEU A 246 9.39 13.21 -5.54
CA LEU A 246 9.98 13.63 -4.26
C LEU A 246 11.52 13.46 -4.21
N GLY A 247 12.15 13.18 -5.32
CA GLY A 247 13.60 12.99 -5.48
C GLY A 247 14.48 14.15 -5.01
N LYS A 248 13.89 15.30 -4.70
CA LYS A 248 14.60 16.47 -4.16
C LYS A 248 14.28 16.79 -2.70
N MET A 249 13.89 15.79 -1.90
CA MET A 249 13.85 15.99 -0.45
C MET A 249 15.24 16.39 0.05
N THR A 250 15.32 17.49 0.78
CA THR A 250 16.61 17.94 1.35
C THR A 250 17.17 16.85 2.28
N ALA A 251 18.47 16.73 2.37
CA ALA A 251 19.14 15.75 3.24
C ALA A 251 18.63 15.81 4.70
N ARG A 252 18.19 16.98 5.14
CA ARG A 252 17.66 17.23 6.48
C ARG A 252 16.33 16.52 6.74
N VAL A 253 15.39 16.53 5.76
CA VAL A 253 14.12 15.80 5.84
C VAL A 253 14.36 14.30 5.89
N LYS A 254 15.27 13.80 5.04
CA LYS A 254 15.63 12.38 5.00
C LYS A 254 16.22 11.89 6.32
N ASN A 255 17.09 12.68 6.95
CA ASN A 255 17.69 12.33 8.23
C ASN A 255 16.67 12.29 9.38
N VAL A 256 15.70 13.21 9.40
CA VAL A 256 14.62 13.21 10.42
C VAL A 256 13.71 12.00 10.27
N ILE A 257 13.36 11.63 9.03
CA ILE A 257 12.56 10.44 8.75
C ILE A 257 13.28 9.18 9.25
N CYS A 258 14.54 9.00 8.89
CA CYS A 258 15.33 7.84 9.31
C CYS A 258 15.51 7.76 10.82
N SER A 259 15.84 8.90 11.47
CA SER A 259 16.04 8.93 12.92
C SER A 259 14.76 8.59 13.70
N ASN A 260 13.61 9.05 13.24
CA ASN A 260 12.34 8.77 13.89
C ASN A 260 11.87 7.32 13.64
N LEU A 261 12.09 6.78 12.46
CA LEU A 261 11.79 5.38 12.15
C LEU A 261 12.68 4.42 12.97
N LEU A 262 13.99 4.72 13.07
CA LEU A 262 14.95 3.90 13.82
C LEU A 262 14.72 3.94 15.34
N LYS A 263 14.39 5.10 15.90
CA LYS A 263 14.07 5.21 17.35
C LYS A 263 12.84 4.39 17.73
N HIS A 264 11.88 4.22 16.81
CA HIS A 264 10.69 3.41 17.05
C HIS A 264 10.97 1.91 17.00
N SER A 265 11.92 1.46 16.17
CA SER A 265 12.29 0.05 16.13
C SER A 265 12.93 -0.42 17.44
N GLN A 266 13.64 0.46 18.14
CA GLN A 266 14.30 0.13 19.41
C GLN A 266 13.35 0.12 20.63
N SER A 267 12.23 0.86 20.58
CA SER A 267 11.25 0.89 21.67
C SER A 267 10.28 -0.29 21.68
N LEU A 268 10.24 -1.09 20.61
CA LEU A 268 9.35 -2.26 20.45
C LEU A 268 10.05 -3.60 20.75
N ILE A 269 11.34 -3.57 21.11
CA ILE A 269 12.15 -4.77 21.43
C ILE A 269 12.26 -4.99 22.96
N ARG A 270 11.63 -4.13 23.77
CA ARG A 270 11.55 -4.30 25.23
C ARG A 270 10.22 -4.86 25.68
#